data_2a3475e1098b56a433cdc5c59461c57e
#
_entry.id   2a3475e1098b56a433cdc5c59461c57e
#
_cell.length_a   1.000
_cell.length_b   1.000
_cell.length_c   1.000
_cell.angle_alpha   90.00
_cell.angle_beta   90.00
_cell.angle_gamma   90.00
#
_symmetry.space_group_name_H-M   'P 1'
#
loop_
_entity.id
_entity.type
_entity.pdbx_description
1 polymer ?
#
loop_
_entity_poly.entity_id
_entity_poly.type
_entity_poly.pdbx_seq_one_letter_code
_entity_poly.pdbx_strand_id
1 'polypeptide(L)'
;MREFINKVFAELDIGLRPLDPETLESANTMSGLNIVLRADLGAMTLEGRCDLLALDDICDPRFPEFQKHILRLNDLDFLPGDFRIGVSLVDLTVQMKGVLSVNPGDSGTGGRIMHMLKSMVFYGTVSRDRLLSSYDELYQESSGTVPEN
;
A
#
# COMPACT_ATOMS: atom_id res chain seq x y z
N MET A 1 8.25 -12.18 19.03
CA MET A 1 7.85 -10.96 18.31
C MET A 1 6.42 -11.01 17.80
N ARG A 2 5.98 -12.10 17.20
CA ARG A 2 4.59 -12.21 16.74
C ARG A 2 3.59 -11.99 17.88
N GLU A 3 3.82 -12.58 19.03
CA GLU A 3 2.93 -12.42 20.17
C GLU A 3 2.87 -10.98 20.65
N PHE A 4 4.02 -10.31 20.64
CA PHE A 4 4.09 -8.91 21.02
C PHE A 4 3.28 -8.04 20.06
N ILE A 5 3.44 -8.25 18.75
CA ILE A 5 2.69 -7.50 17.73
C ILE A 5 1.20 -7.77 17.86
N ASN A 6 0.80 -9.02 18.05
CA ASN A 6 -0.62 -9.37 18.23
C ASN A 6 -1.22 -8.69 19.45
N LYS A 7 -0.45 -8.60 20.52
CA LYS A 7 -0.88 -7.90 21.73
C LYS A 7 -1.08 -6.41 21.46
N VAL A 8 -0.13 -5.79 20.75
CA VAL A 8 -0.23 -4.38 20.37
C VAL A 8 -1.46 -4.15 19.49
N PHE A 9 -1.70 -5.02 18.51
CA PHE A 9 -2.88 -4.93 17.65
C PHE A 9 -4.16 -4.95 18.46
N ALA A 10 -4.24 -5.87 19.42
CA ALA A 10 -5.42 -5.97 20.28
C ALA A 10 -5.62 -4.73 21.15
N GLU A 11 -4.53 -4.17 21.66
CA GLU A 11 -4.58 -2.98 22.50
C GLU A 11 -5.00 -1.72 21.72
N LEU A 12 -4.70 -1.65 20.43
CA LEU A 12 -5.12 -0.53 19.59
C LEU A 12 -6.64 -0.51 19.39
N ASP A 13 -7.28 -1.67 19.47
CA ASP A 13 -8.74 -1.81 19.41
C ASP A 13 -9.37 -1.13 18.18
N ILE A 14 -8.77 -1.34 17.04
CA ILE A 14 -9.27 -0.80 15.76
C ILE A 14 -9.64 -1.92 14.78
N GLY A 15 -9.78 -3.13 15.27
CA GLY A 15 -10.22 -4.26 14.48
C GLY A 15 -9.12 -4.94 13.66
N LEU A 16 -7.85 -4.71 13.98
CA LEU A 16 -6.77 -5.40 13.30
C LEU A 16 -6.80 -6.90 13.62
N ARG A 17 -6.65 -7.71 12.59
CA ARG A 17 -6.58 -9.15 12.75
C ARG A 17 -5.21 -9.54 13.29
N PRO A 18 -5.12 -10.62 14.09
CA PRO A 18 -3.82 -11.14 14.51
C PRO A 18 -3.00 -11.60 13.31
N LEU A 19 -1.68 -11.57 13.45
CA LEU A 19 -0.79 -12.12 12.45
C LEU A 19 -1.03 -13.63 12.31
N ASP A 20 -1.18 -14.09 11.07
CA ASP A 20 -1.30 -15.51 10.78
C ASP A 20 -0.01 -16.23 11.23
N PRO A 21 -0.12 -17.37 11.93
CA PRO A 21 1.08 -18.04 12.44
C PRO A 21 2.03 -18.54 11.36
N GLU A 22 1.54 -18.82 10.16
CA GLU A 22 2.37 -19.33 9.08
C GLU A 22 2.90 -18.22 8.19
N THR A 23 2.04 -17.32 7.76
CA THR A 23 2.42 -16.25 6.81
C THR A 23 2.94 -15.02 7.50
N LEU A 24 2.65 -14.83 8.79
CA LEU A 24 2.96 -13.64 9.57
C LEU A 24 2.31 -12.37 8.98
N GLU A 25 1.17 -12.56 8.33
CA GLU A 25 0.40 -11.47 7.72
C GLU A 25 -0.92 -11.26 8.43
N SER A 26 -1.36 -10.00 8.42
CA SER A 26 -2.66 -9.58 8.91
C SER A 26 -3.32 -8.77 7.81
N ALA A 27 -4.39 -9.31 7.21
CA ALA A 27 -5.09 -8.64 6.12
C ALA A 27 -6.30 -7.89 6.68
N ASN A 28 -6.37 -6.60 6.37
CA ASN A 28 -7.39 -5.71 6.92
C ASN A 28 -7.96 -4.82 5.83
N THR A 29 -9.18 -4.34 6.04
CA THR A 29 -9.80 -3.34 5.18
C THR A 29 -10.03 -2.08 6.00
N MET A 30 -9.47 -0.96 5.57
CA MET A 30 -9.59 0.32 6.27
C MET A 30 -9.94 1.41 5.26
N SER A 31 -11.06 2.07 5.46
CA SER A 31 -11.54 3.14 4.57
C SER A 31 -11.58 2.72 3.10
N GLY A 32 -11.99 1.48 2.84
CA GLY A 32 -12.07 0.93 1.50
C GLY A 32 -10.75 0.49 0.90
N LEU A 33 -9.66 0.56 1.64
CA LEU A 33 -8.35 0.10 1.18
C LEU A 33 -8.00 -1.24 1.82
N ASN A 34 -7.41 -2.14 1.03
CA ASN A 34 -6.88 -3.39 1.56
C ASN A 34 -5.46 -3.14 2.05
N ILE A 35 -5.27 -3.30 3.35
CA ILE A 35 -3.97 -3.08 3.99
C ILE A 35 -3.53 -4.38 4.62
N VAL A 36 -2.38 -4.89 4.20
CA VAL A 36 -1.77 -6.09 4.75
C VAL A 36 -0.55 -5.69 5.56
N LEU A 37 -0.53 -6.13 6.82
CA LEU A 37 0.63 -5.94 7.70
C LEU A 37 1.37 -7.26 7.78
N ARG A 38 2.69 -7.22 7.56
CA ARG A 38 3.52 -8.41 7.56
C ARG A 38 4.73 -8.21 8.45
N ALA A 39 4.94 -9.15 9.36
CA ALA A 39 6.11 -9.14 10.23
C ALA A 39 7.27 -9.90 9.61
N ASP A 40 8.45 -9.31 9.68
CA ASP A 40 9.72 -9.97 9.35
C ASP A 40 10.48 -10.16 10.66
N LEU A 41 10.50 -11.40 11.15
CA LEU A 41 11.11 -11.70 12.44
C LEU A 41 12.62 -11.57 12.40
N GLY A 42 13.23 -11.86 11.26
CA GLY A 42 14.68 -11.74 11.11
C GLY A 42 15.14 -10.29 11.10
N ALA A 43 14.41 -9.43 10.40
CA ALA A 43 14.73 -8.01 10.31
C ALA A 43 14.14 -7.19 11.45
N MET A 44 13.25 -7.77 12.26
CA MET A 44 12.56 -7.08 13.34
C MET A 44 11.78 -5.87 12.80
N THR A 45 11.02 -6.09 11.74
CA THR A 45 10.24 -5.04 11.09
C THR A 45 8.79 -5.45 10.91
N LEU A 46 7.93 -4.46 10.74
CA LEU A 46 6.55 -4.64 10.34
C LEU A 46 6.35 -3.82 9.06
N GLU A 47 5.99 -4.49 7.98
CA GLU A 47 5.72 -3.86 6.70
C GLU A 47 4.22 -3.70 6.52
N GLY A 48 3.80 -2.51 6.09
CA GLY A 48 2.44 -2.27 5.63
C GLY A 48 2.41 -2.22 4.13
N ARG A 49 1.42 -2.87 3.52
CA ARG A 49 1.21 -2.86 2.07
C ARG A 49 -0.24 -2.50 1.80
N CYS A 50 -0.44 -1.55 0.91
CA CYS A 50 -1.77 -1.09 0.53
C CYS A 50 -1.93 -1.25 -0.99
N ASP A 51 -2.96 -1.97 -1.43
CA ASP A 51 -3.26 -2.12 -2.85
C ASP A 51 -4.01 -0.89 -3.34
N LEU A 52 -3.49 -0.25 -4.38
CA LEU A 52 -4.05 1.00 -4.91
C LEU A 52 -4.87 0.80 -6.17
N LEU A 53 -4.39 -0.03 -7.09
CA LEU A 53 -5.03 -0.22 -8.38
C LEU A 53 -4.62 -1.55 -8.97
N ALA A 54 -5.60 -2.32 -9.45
CA ALA A 54 -5.34 -3.55 -10.20
C ALA A 54 -5.00 -3.19 -11.64
N LEU A 55 -4.02 -3.88 -12.21
CA LEU A 55 -3.58 -3.69 -13.58
C LEU A 55 -4.11 -4.83 -14.44
N ASP A 56 -4.68 -4.49 -15.59
CA ASP A 56 -5.22 -5.50 -16.50
C ASP A 56 -4.13 -6.09 -17.38
N ASP A 57 -3.29 -5.25 -17.98
CA ASP A 57 -2.30 -5.71 -18.94
C ASP A 57 -1.07 -4.79 -18.92
N ILE A 58 0.03 -5.30 -18.38
CA ILE A 58 1.28 -4.55 -18.33
C ILE A 58 2.01 -4.57 -19.67
N CYS A 59 1.57 -5.38 -20.61
CA CYS A 59 2.12 -5.42 -21.97
C CYS A 59 1.46 -4.40 -22.91
N ASP A 60 0.43 -3.72 -22.44
CA ASP A 60 -0.21 -2.66 -23.22
C ASP A 60 0.81 -1.57 -23.54
N PRO A 61 0.86 -1.10 -24.81
CA PRO A 61 1.82 -0.05 -25.20
C PRO A 61 1.71 1.24 -24.40
N ARG A 62 0.58 1.48 -23.76
CA ARG A 62 0.36 2.69 -22.94
C ARG A 62 0.92 2.56 -21.53
N PHE A 63 1.26 1.33 -21.11
CA PHE A 63 1.73 1.11 -19.75
C PHE A 63 2.99 1.90 -19.40
N PRO A 64 4.01 2.03 -20.24
CA PRO A 64 5.19 2.84 -19.92
C PRO A 64 4.85 4.29 -19.57
N GLU A 65 3.87 4.88 -20.23
CA GLU A 65 3.43 6.24 -19.91
C GLU A 65 2.71 6.27 -18.56
N PHE A 66 1.86 5.29 -18.28
CA PHE A 66 1.20 5.17 -17.00
C PHE A 66 2.22 4.95 -15.87
N GLN A 67 3.25 4.17 -16.13
CA GLN A 67 4.30 3.91 -15.16
C GLN A 67 5.02 5.20 -14.73
N LYS A 68 5.14 6.17 -15.62
CA LYS A 68 5.71 7.47 -15.27
C LYS A 68 4.85 8.19 -14.21
N HIS A 69 3.52 8.06 -14.30
CA HIS A 69 2.64 8.64 -13.28
C HIS A 69 2.82 7.94 -11.95
N ILE A 70 3.01 6.62 -11.96
CA ILE A 70 3.28 5.87 -10.73
C ILE A 70 4.57 6.37 -10.08
N LEU A 71 5.63 6.52 -10.86
CA LEU A 71 6.93 6.96 -10.34
C LEU A 71 6.88 8.38 -9.79
N ARG A 72 6.08 9.26 -10.37
CA ARG A 72 5.92 10.63 -9.87
C ARG A 72 5.33 10.69 -8.47
N LEU A 73 4.56 9.68 -8.07
CA LEU A 73 4.01 9.64 -6.73
C LEU A 73 5.07 9.36 -5.66
N ASN A 74 6.26 8.92 -6.06
CA ASN A 74 7.37 8.73 -5.13
C ASN A 74 8.21 10.00 -4.92
N ASP A 75 7.76 11.13 -5.47
CA ASP A 75 8.48 12.38 -5.26
C ASP A 75 8.54 12.74 -3.79
N LEU A 76 9.67 13.32 -3.39
CA LEU A 76 9.93 13.65 -1.99
C LEU A 76 8.89 14.59 -1.38
N ASP A 77 8.26 15.40 -2.22
CA ASP A 77 7.28 16.38 -1.74
C ASP A 77 5.90 15.80 -1.55
N PHE A 78 5.64 14.59 -2.03
CA PHE A 78 4.32 13.99 -1.92
C PHE A 78 4.23 12.92 -0.84
N LEU A 79 5.07 11.88 -0.90
CA LEU A 79 5.00 10.78 0.06
C LEU A 79 5.99 11.00 1.21
N PRO A 80 5.62 10.57 2.44
CA PRO A 80 6.60 10.50 3.51
C PRO A 80 7.78 9.59 3.11
N GLY A 81 8.96 9.86 3.64
CA GLY A 81 10.18 9.16 3.25
C GLY A 81 10.15 7.66 3.45
N ASP A 82 9.27 7.17 4.34
CA ASP A 82 9.18 5.73 4.64
C ASP A 82 8.27 4.98 3.67
N PHE A 83 7.55 5.67 2.81
CA PHE A 83 6.62 5.04 1.87
C PHE A 83 7.17 5.03 0.46
N ARG A 84 6.81 3.98 -0.28
CA ARG A 84 7.15 3.81 -1.70
C ARG A 84 5.95 3.25 -2.43
N ILE A 85 5.77 3.67 -3.68
CA ILE A 85 4.75 3.14 -4.57
C ILE A 85 5.45 2.44 -5.72
N GLY A 86 4.98 1.26 -6.07
CA GLY A 86 5.53 0.48 -7.16
C GLY A 86 4.53 -0.51 -7.70
N VAL A 87 4.95 -1.28 -8.68
CA VAL A 87 4.12 -2.31 -9.31
C VAL A 87 4.55 -3.68 -8.82
N SER A 88 3.58 -4.45 -8.32
CA SER A 88 3.81 -5.85 -8.02
C SER A 88 3.52 -6.66 -9.28
N LEU A 89 4.57 -7.29 -9.82
CA LEU A 89 4.40 -8.12 -11.02
C LEU A 89 3.75 -9.46 -10.70
N VAL A 90 3.79 -9.89 -9.44
CA VAL A 90 3.14 -11.12 -9.01
C VAL A 90 1.64 -10.92 -8.94
N ASP A 91 1.21 -9.83 -8.31
CA ASP A 91 -0.21 -9.56 -8.09
C ASP A 91 -0.83 -8.70 -9.19
N LEU A 92 -0.02 -8.13 -10.07
CA LEU A 92 -0.44 -7.17 -11.09
C LEU A 92 -1.23 -6.02 -10.48
N THR A 93 -0.65 -5.43 -9.43
CA THR A 93 -1.25 -4.29 -8.74
C THR A 93 -0.22 -3.20 -8.51
N VAL A 94 -0.71 -1.96 -8.45
CA VAL A 94 0.08 -0.85 -7.94
C VAL A 94 -0.09 -0.85 -6.44
N GLN A 95 1.00 -0.86 -5.71
CA GLN A 95 1.01 -0.97 -4.25
C GLN A 95 1.83 0.12 -3.60
N MET A 96 1.37 0.57 -2.44
CA MET A 96 2.16 1.44 -1.57
C MET A 96 2.65 0.61 -0.40
N LYS A 97 3.92 0.75 -0.06
CA LYS A 97 4.54 0.02 1.05
C LYS A 97 5.20 0.98 2.03
N GLY A 98 5.14 0.62 3.29
CA GLY A 98 5.86 1.32 4.35
C GLY A 98 6.39 0.30 5.34
N VAL A 99 7.48 0.63 6.03
CA VAL A 99 8.14 -0.28 6.97
C VAL A 99 8.45 0.47 8.26
N LEU A 100 8.27 -0.20 9.37
CA LEU A 100 8.73 0.32 10.65
C LEU A 100 9.49 -0.75 11.43
N SER A 101 10.46 -0.32 12.23
CA SER A 101 11.21 -1.22 13.10
C SER A 101 10.38 -1.53 14.35
N VAL A 102 10.47 -2.77 14.82
CA VAL A 102 9.73 -3.23 15.98
C VAL A 102 10.72 -3.76 17.02
N ASN A 103 10.68 -3.20 18.22
CA ASN A 103 11.43 -3.72 19.37
C ASN A 103 10.42 -4.26 20.36
N PRO A 104 10.41 -5.58 20.61
CA PRO A 104 9.48 -6.15 21.58
C PRO A 104 9.65 -5.48 22.95
N GLY A 105 8.53 -5.13 23.57
CA GLY A 105 8.54 -4.42 24.84
C GLY A 105 8.57 -2.91 24.74
N ASP A 106 8.76 -2.34 23.56
CA ASP A 106 8.75 -0.88 23.38
C ASP A 106 7.31 -0.37 23.44
N SER A 107 7.03 0.47 24.42
CA SER A 107 5.69 1.02 24.63
C SER A 107 5.22 1.97 23.52
N GLY A 108 6.12 2.47 22.70
CA GLY A 108 5.80 3.36 21.59
C GLY A 108 5.35 2.66 20.32
N THR A 109 5.43 1.33 20.28
CA THR A 109 5.12 0.56 19.06
C THR A 109 3.70 0.78 18.58
N GLY A 110 2.72 0.78 19.49
CA GLY A 110 1.33 1.00 19.11
C GLY A 110 1.10 2.34 18.43
N GLY A 111 1.71 3.39 18.97
CA GLY A 111 1.62 4.74 18.38
C GLY A 111 2.21 4.80 16.98
N ARG A 112 3.34 4.12 16.77
CA ARG A 112 3.99 4.09 15.45
C ARG A 112 3.17 3.30 14.43
N ILE A 113 2.58 2.18 14.86
CA ILE A 113 1.68 1.40 13.98
C ILE A 113 0.48 2.25 13.61
N MET A 114 -0.14 2.90 14.57
CA MET A 114 -1.31 3.75 14.31
C MET A 114 -0.95 4.89 13.35
N HIS A 115 0.20 5.53 13.53
CA HIS A 115 0.66 6.58 12.65
C HIS A 115 0.87 6.06 11.22
N MET A 116 1.50 4.90 11.08
CA MET A 116 1.70 4.28 9.77
C MET A 116 0.36 3.99 9.09
N LEU A 117 -0.60 3.42 9.82
CA LEU A 117 -1.91 3.09 9.25
C LEU A 117 -2.67 4.34 8.82
N LYS A 118 -2.68 5.38 9.66
CA LYS A 118 -3.34 6.64 9.30
C LYS A 118 -2.70 7.28 8.07
N SER A 119 -1.39 7.26 7.99
CA SER A 119 -0.65 7.77 6.85
C SER A 119 -0.95 6.94 5.59
N MET A 120 -1.01 5.62 5.70
CA MET A 120 -1.35 4.76 4.57
C MET A 120 -2.76 5.03 4.06
N VAL A 121 -3.71 5.23 4.95
CA VAL A 121 -5.08 5.54 4.53
C VAL A 121 -5.12 6.87 3.81
N PHE A 122 -4.47 7.89 4.36
CA PHE A 122 -4.46 9.23 3.74
C PHE A 122 -3.75 9.22 2.39
N TYR A 123 -2.48 8.83 2.38
CA TYR A 123 -1.68 8.87 1.14
C TYR A 123 -2.13 7.80 0.15
N GLY A 124 -2.62 6.67 0.64
CA GLY A 124 -3.16 5.63 -0.22
C GLY A 124 -4.41 6.08 -0.95
N THR A 125 -5.31 6.78 -0.27
CA THR A 125 -6.54 7.29 -0.89
C THR A 125 -6.20 8.33 -1.96
N VAL A 126 -5.33 9.29 -1.62
CA VAL A 126 -4.95 10.34 -2.58
C VAL A 126 -4.21 9.73 -3.78
N SER A 127 -3.29 8.80 -3.52
CA SER A 127 -2.53 8.14 -4.59
C SER A 127 -3.44 7.34 -5.52
N ARG A 128 -4.37 6.58 -4.93
CA ARG A 128 -5.33 5.80 -5.72
C ARG A 128 -6.16 6.69 -6.62
N ASP A 129 -6.66 7.80 -6.07
CA ASP A 129 -7.49 8.72 -6.85
C ASP A 129 -6.71 9.33 -8.01
N ARG A 130 -5.46 9.70 -7.78
CA ARG A 130 -4.60 10.23 -8.84
C ARG A 130 -4.29 9.18 -9.90
N LEU A 131 -4.02 7.94 -9.48
CA LEU A 131 -3.75 6.85 -10.41
C LEU A 131 -4.96 6.49 -11.23
N LEU A 132 -6.15 6.47 -10.63
CA LEU A 132 -7.39 6.21 -11.37
C LEU A 132 -7.64 7.29 -12.42
N SER A 133 -7.43 8.56 -12.08
CA SER A 133 -7.58 9.64 -13.04
C SER A 133 -6.59 9.50 -14.21
N SER A 134 -5.33 9.21 -13.91
CA SER A 134 -4.30 9.03 -14.94
C SER A 134 -4.59 7.81 -15.81
N TYR A 135 -5.03 6.73 -15.19
CA TYR A 135 -5.38 5.51 -15.90
C TYR A 135 -6.53 5.78 -16.87
N ASP A 136 -7.58 6.44 -16.40
CA ASP A 136 -8.73 6.76 -17.23
C ASP A 136 -8.35 7.68 -18.39
N GLU A 137 -7.54 8.70 -18.15
CA GLU A 137 -7.07 9.59 -19.20
C GLU A 137 -6.33 8.84 -20.29
N LEU A 138 -5.40 7.97 -19.92
CA LEU A 138 -4.57 7.25 -20.88
C LEU A 138 -5.34 6.19 -21.64
N TYR A 139 -6.19 5.43 -20.96
CA TYR A 139 -6.83 4.27 -21.55
C TYR A 139 -8.18 4.59 -22.19
N GLN A 140 -8.94 5.50 -21.61
CA GLN A 140 -10.22 5.90 -22.20
C GLN A 140 -10.03 6.86 -23.37
N GLU A 141 -9.09 7.78 -23.27
CA GLU A 141 -8.80 8.71 -24.34
C GLU A 141 -8.46 7.97 -25.62
N SER A 142 -7.66 6.92 -25.51
CA SER A 142 -7.30 6.10 -26.64
C SER A 142 -8.50 5.39 -27.24
N SER A 143 -9.47 4.99 -26.42
CA SER A 143 -10.70 4.38 -26.91
C SER A 143 -11.63 5.39 -27.54
N GLY A 144 -11.67 6.60 -26.98
CA GLY A 144 -12.58 7.62 -27.46
C GLY A 144 -12.21 8.21 -28.78
N THR A 145 -10.96 8.08 -29.19
CA THR A 145 -10.55 8.63 -30.47
C THR A 145 -10.84 7.74 -31.64
N VAL A 146 -11.37 6.61 -31.31
CA VAL A 146 -11.65 5.76 -32.34
C VAL A 146 -12.74 6.27 -33.07
N PRO A 147 -12.71 6.58 -33.90
CA PRO A 147 -13.46 7.07 -34.62
C PRO A 147 -14.42 7.15 -35.08
N GLU A 148 -14.85 7.53 -34.81
CA GLU A 148 -15.86 7.78 -35.04
C GLU A 148 -16.02 8.28 -36.28
N ASN A 149 -15.44 8.28 -36.85
CA ASN A 149 -15.47 8.82 -38.02
C ASN A 149 -15.42 8.03 -39.06
#